data_3a40b20fe587d074ca024ec6a048aebc
#
_entry.id   3a40b20fe587d074ca024ec6a048aebc
#
_cell.length_a   1.000
_cell.length_b   1.000
_cell.length_c   1.000
_cell.angle_alpha   90.00
_cell.angle_beta   90.00
_cell.angle_gamma   90.00
#
_symmetry.space_group_name_H-M   'P 1'
#
loop_
_entity.id
_entity.type
_entity.pdbx_description
1 polymer ?
#
loop_
_entity_poly.entity_id
_entity_poly.type
_entity_poly.pdbx_seq_one_letter_code
_entity_poly.pdbx_strand_id
1 'polypeptide(L)'
;MKDKLIKLLENSYSPYSNYKVSAIVVTKDGLEFSGVNVENISYGATICAERNAIISAVTKGYKKGDFKELHLMCQDDLSVPCFMCRQVISELFDKDAKIYAYDKKGNIKEYDLNELCPYPFESEAL
;
A
#
# COMPACT_ATOMS: atom_id res chain seq x y z
N MET A 1 -8.42 12.33 2.29
CA MET A 1 -7.57 11.11 2.37
C MET A 1 -6.55 11.19 3.49
N LYS A 2 -5.87 12.29 3.63
CA LYS A 2 -4.86 12.49 4.70
C LYS A 2 -5.40 12.18 6.09
N ASP A 3 -6.57 12.69 6.44
CA ASP A 3 -7.14 12.51 7.79
C ASP A 3 -7.49 11.05 8.07
N LYS A 4 -7.96 10.33 7.07
CA LYS A 4 -8.24 8.89 7.18
C LYS A 4 -6.94 8.12 7.44
N LEU A 5 -5.86 8.46 6.74
CA LEU A 5 -4.57 7.81 6.90
C LEU A 5 -3.97 8.08 8.28
N ILE A 6 -4.07 9.33 8.77
CA ILE A 6 -3.60 9.68 10.11
C ILE A 6 -4.31 8.85 11.16
N LYS A 7 -5.63 8.73 11.06
CA LYS A 7 -6.43 7.96 12.02
C LYS A 7 -6.04 6.47 12.00
N LEU A 8 -5.82 5.92 10.81
CA LEU A 8 -5.40 4.53 10.67
C LEU A 8 -4.04 4.25 11.30
N LEU A 9 -3.11 5.21 11.28
CA LEU A 9 -1.79 5.02 11.89
C LEU A 9 -1.87 4.57 13.34
N GLU A 10 -2.89 5.00 14.08
CA GLU A 10 -3.09 4.63 15.47
C GLU A 10 -3.26 3.13 15.66
N ASN A 11 -3.73 2.43 14.64
CA ASN A 11 -3.98 0.99 14.69
C ASN A 11 -2.79 0.14 14.25
N SER A 12 -1.71 0.75 13.79
CA SER A 12 -0.50 0.01 13.41
C SER A 12 0.02 -0.82 14.58
N TYR A 13 0.31 -2.08 14.31
CA TYR A 13 0.97 -2.95 15.27
C TYR A 13 2.46 -3.04 14.93
N SER A 14 3.24 -2.14 15.50
CA SER A 14 4.67 -2.00 15.18
C SER A 14 5.56 -1.92 16.41
N PRO A 15 5.47 -2.92 17.34
CA PRO A 15 6.22 -2.87 18.61
C PRO A 15 7.72 -3.05 18.45
N TYR A 16 8.18 -3.58 17.31
CA TYR A 16 9.59 -3.87 17.07
C TYR A 16 10.31 -2.69 16.43
N SER A 17 9.72 -2.10 15.40
CA SER A 17 10.34 -0.99 14.65
C SER A 17 9.90 0.38 15.14
N ASN A 18 8.74 0.48 15.76
CA ASN A 18 8.06 1.74 16.05
C ASN A 18 7.80 2.59 14.80
N TYR A 19 7.80 1.97 13.62
CA TYR A 19 7.57 2.64 12.35
C TYR A 19 6.16 2.33 11.87
N LYS A 20 5.26 3.30 12.03
CA LYS A 20 3.84 3.14 11.70
C LYS A 20 3.58 3.52 10.25
N VAL A 21 2.81 2.68 9.57
CA VAL A 21 2.39 2.91 8.19
C VAL A 21 0.90 2.61 8.08
N SER A 22 0.19 3.43 7.32
CA SER A 22 -1.19 3.18 6.94
C SER A 22 -1.34 3.26 5.43
N ALA A 23 -2.32 2.54 4.90
CA ALA A 23 -2.58 2.53 3.46
C ALA A 23 -4.06 2.41 3.17
N ILE A 24 -4.48 3.02 2.08
CA ILE A 24 -5.83 2.88 1.54
C ILE A 24 -5.71 2.62 0.05
N VAL A 25 -6.31 1.53 -0.43
CA VAL A 25 -6.44 1.26 -1.86
C VAL A 25 -7.82 1.68 -2.32
N VAL A 26 -7.90 2.26 -3.50
CA VAL A 26 -9.16 2.67 -4.12
C VAL A 26 -9.37 1.82 -5.37
N THR A 27 -10.52 1.19 -5.45
CA THR A 27 -10.90 0.38 -6.60
C THR A 27 -11.49 1.26 -7.70
N LYS A 28 -11.59 0.73 -8.92
CA LYS A 28 -12.14 1.48 -10.05
C LYS A 28 -13.60 1.86 -9.86
N ASP A 29 -14.35 1.08 -9.09
CA ASP A 29 -15.73 1.40 -8.74
C ASP A 29 -15.87 2.32 -7.53
N GLY A 30 -14.74 2.83 -6.99
CA GLY A 30 -14.72 3.88 -5.97
C GLY A 30 -14.75 3.40 -4.53
N LEU A 31 -14.63 2.11 -4.25
CA LEU A 31 -14.56 1.61 -2.88
C LEU A 31 -13.16 1.72 -2.33
N GLU A 32 -13.07 1.92 -1.03
CA GLU A 32 -11.80 2.05 -0.30
C GLU A 32 -11.60 0.85 0.63
N PHE A 33 -10.37 0.36 0.66
CA PHE A 33 -9.95 -0.70 1.57
C PHE A 33 -8.69 -0.25 2.29
N SER A 34 -8.67 -0.38 3.60
CA SER A 34 -7.58 0.13 4.42
C SER A 34 -6.73 -0.98 4.99
N GLY A 35 -5.50 -0.65 5.34
CA GLY A 35 -4.58 -1.53 6.02
C GLY A 35 -3.56 -0.74 6.82
N VAL A 36 -2.98 -1.40 7.81
CA VAL A 36 -1.85 -0.91 8.59
C VAL A 36 -0.79 -1.98 8.61
N ASN A 37 0.46 -1.60 8.90
CA ASN A 37 1.50 -2.61 9.06
C ASN A 37 1.28 -3.39 10.36
N VAL A 38 1.47 -4.70 10.27
CA VAL A 38 1.31 -5.63 11.39
C VAL A 38 2.59 -6.44 11.49
N GLU A 39 3.37 -6.13 12.51
CA GLU A 39 4.64 -6.79 12.76
C GLU A 39 4.45 -8.08 13.56
N ASN A 40 5.47 -8.90 13.59
CA ASN A 40 5.45 -10.16 14.31
C ASN A 40 6.84 -10.45 14.87
N ILE A 41 6.90 -11.14 15.99
CA ILE A 41 8.17 -11.58 16.55
C ILE A 41 8.91 -12.51 15.57
N SER A 42 8.19 -13.24 14.75
CA SER A 42 8.74 -13.90 13.58
C SER A 42 8.76 -12.86 12.46
N TYR A 43 9.89 -12.20 12.26
CA TYR A 43 9.98 -11.01 11.39
C TYR A 43 9.49 -11.27 9.97
N GLY A 44 9.70 -12.46 9.44
CA GLY A 44 9.21 -12.83 8.11
C GLY A 44 7.69 -12.88 7.99
N ALA A 45 6.96 -12.93 9.10
CA ALA A 45 5.50 -12.91 9.12
C ALA A 45 4.91 -11.50 9.12
N THR A 46 5.75 -10.47 9.21
CA THR A 46 5.31 -9.06 9.16
C THR A 46 4.68 -8.77 7.81
N ILE A 47 3.55 -8.05 7.83
CA ILE A 47 2.87 -7.63 6.60
C ILE A 47 2.78 -6.10 6.57
N CYS A 48 3.19 -5.53 5.44
CA CYS A 48 3.12 -4.09 5.23
C CYS A 48 1.68 -3.61 5.10
N ALA A 49 1.45 -2.35 5.42
CA ALA A 49 0.13 -1.72 5.34
C ALA A 49 -0.48 -1.85 3.94
N GLU A 50 0.31 -1.66 2.91
CA GLU A 50 -0.14 -1.70 1.51
C GLU A 50 -0.69 -3.09 1.16
N ARG A 51 0.03 -4.16 1.53
CA ARG A 51 -0.43 -5.52 1.26
C ARG A 51 -1.68 -5.88 2.07
N ASN A 52 -1.77 -5.40 3.31
CA ASN A 52 -2.98 -5.61 4.11
C ASN A 52 -4.20 -4.95 3.47
N ALA A 53 -4.06 -3.74 2.95
CA ALA A 53 -5.14 -3.06 2.23
C ALA A 53 -5.54 -3.83 0.97
N ILE A 54 -4.56 -4.25 0.17
CA ILE A 54 -4.79 -5.00 -1.07
C ILE A 54 -5.46 -6.34 -0.78
N ILE A 55 -4.96 -7.08 0.20
CA ILE A 55 -5.52 -8.40 0.58
C ILE A 55 -6.97 -8.24 1.04
N SER A 56 -7.26 -7.17 1.77
CA SER A 56 -8.62 -6.87 2.21
C SER A 56 -9.57 -6.73 1.01
N ALA A 57 -9.13 -6.03 -0.03
CA ALA A 57 -9.93 -5.87 -1.25
C ALA A 57 -10.09 -7.20 -2.00
N VAL A 58 -9.02 -7.96 -2.14
CA VAL A 58 -9.06 -9.28 -2.80
C VAL A 58 -10.03 -10.20 -2.07
N THR A 59 -10.03 -10.17 -0.74
CA THR A 59 -10.97 -10.95 0.08
C THR A 59 -12.43 -10.62 -0.23
N LYS A 60 -12.70 -9.38 -0.64
CA LYS A 60 -14.05 -8.93 -1.02
C LYS A 60 -14.40 -9.24 -2.48
N GLY A 61 -13.50 -9.86 -3.22
CA GLY A 61 -13.76 -10.30 -4.59
C GLY A 61 -13.14 -9.43 -5.68
N TYR A 62 -12.36 -8.41 -5.32
CA TYR A 62 -11.65 -7.60 -6.30
C TYR A 62 -10.48 -8.38 -6.88
N LYS A 63 -10.14 -8.11 -8.13
CA LYS A 63 -9.21 -8.91 -8.93
C LYS A 63 -8.16 -8.02 -9.58
N LYS A 64 -7.18 -8.65 -10.21
CA LYS A 64 -6.21 -7.98 -11.06
C LYS A 64 -6.93 -7.03 -12.03
N GLY A 65 -6.48 -5.78 -12.07
CA GLY A 65 -7.05 -4.76 -12.93
C GLY A 65 -8.14 -3.92 -12.30
N ASP A 66 -8.62 -4.27 -11.10
CA ASP A 66 -9.69 -3.52 -10.44
C ASP A 66 -9.19 -2.35 -9.58
N PHE A 67 -7.89 -2.17 -9.46
CA PHE A 67 -7.28 -1.19 -8.55
C PHE A 67 -6.89 0.08 -9.30
N LYS A 68 -7.26 1.21 -8.76
CA LYS A 68 -7.05 2.53 -9.37
C LYS A 68 -5.94 3.33 -8.70
N GLU A 69 -5.91 3.35 -7.36
CA GLU A 69 -5.00 4.18 -6.59
C GLU A 69 -4.57 3.46 -5.31
N LEU A 70 -3.36 3.79 -4.88
CA LEU A 70 -2.87 3.43 -3.56
C LEU A 70 -2.43 4.71 -2.87
N HIS A 71 -2.93 4.92 -1.66
CA HIS A 71 -2.53 6.02 -0.79
C HIS A 71 -1.83 5.44 0.42
N LEU A 72 -0.64 5.94 0.75
CA LEU A 72 0.08 5.47 1.94
C LEU A 72 0.64 6.64 2.73
N MET A 73 0.71 6.45 4.04
CA MET A 73 1.27 7.43 4.95
C MET A 73 2.22 6.74 5.91
N CYS A 74 3.42 7.30 6.02
CA CYS A 74 4.38 6.92 7.03
C CYS A 74 4.39 7.96 8.14
N GLN A 75 4.87 7.55 9.31
CA GLN A 75 4.78 8.37 10.50
C GLN A 75 5.49 9.71 10.35
N ASP A 76 6.70 9.72 9.80
CA ASP A 76 7.59 10.88 9.88
C ASP A 76 8.02 11.45 8.53
N ASP A 77 7.85 10.72 7.43
CA ASP A 77 8.37 11.16 6.14
C ASP A 77 7.53 10.65 4.97
N LEU A 78 7.88 11.13 3.77
CA LEU A 78 7.32 10.63 2.52
C LEU A 78 8.08 9.36 2.13
N SER A 79 7.54 8.22 2.41
CA SER A 79 8.12 6.93 2.04
C SER A 79 7.37 6.30 0.88
N VAL A 80 8.05 5.42 0.17
CA VAL A 80 7.47 4.63 -0.92
C VAL A 80 7.26 3.18 -0.45
N PRO A 81 6.42 2.40 -1.11
CA PRO A 81 6.25 0.99 -0.77
C PRO A 81 7.56 0.22 -0.85
N CYS A 82 7.74 -0.76 0.03
CA CYS A 82 8.88 -1.66 -0.06
C CYS A 82 8.80 -2.48 -1.35
N PHE A 83 9.91 -3.14 -1.74
CA PHE A 83 9.93 -3.86 -3.01
C PHE A 83 8.96 -5.03 -3.07
N MET A 84 8.69 -5.70 -1.95
CA MET A 84 7.66 -6.75 -1.91
C MET A 84 6.28 -6.18 -2.23
N CYS A 85 5.95 -5.02 -1.66
CA CYS A 85 4.68 -4.35 -1.96
C CYS A 85 4.64 -3.86 -3.41
N ARG A 86 5.76 -3.34 -3.93
CA ARG A 86 5.83 -2.93 -5.34
C ARG A 86 5.56 -4.09 -6.29
N GLN A 87 6.08 -5.27 -5.96
CA GLN A 87 5.83 -6.47 -6.75
C GLN A 87 4.34 -6.83 -6.75
N VAL A 88 3.70 -6.80 -5.59
CA VAL A 88 2.27 -7.09 -5.47
C VAL A 88 1.44 -6.05 -6.24
N ILE A 89 1.78 -4.78 -6.11
CA ILE A 89 1.10 -3.69 -6.83
C ILE A 89 1.27 -3.88 -8.33
N SER A 90 2.47 -4.21 -8.81
CA SER A 90 2.74 -4.38 -10.23
C SER A 90 1.94 -5.50 -10.86
N GLU A 91 1.61 -6.54 -10.11
CA GLU A 91 0.81 -7.64 -10.62
C GLU A 91 -0.68 -7.30 -10.63
N LEU A 92 -1.19 -6.64 -9.60
CA LEU A 92 -2.63 -6.47 -9.39
C LEU A 92 -3.20 -5.15 -9.95
N PHE A 93 -2.39 -4.10 -9.97
CA PHE A 93 -2.85 -2.77 -10.42
C PHE A 93 -2.62 -2.61 -11.92
N ASP A 94 -3.47 -1.80 -12.55
CA ASP A 94 -3.24 -1.38 -13.93
C ASP A 94 -1.99 -0.50 -14.03
N LYS A 95 -1.41 -0.44 -15.22
CA LYS A 95 -0.19 0.35 -15.47
C LYS A 95 -0.41 1.85 -15.26
N ASP A 96 -1.65 2.33 -15.39
CA ASP A 96 -2.01 3.74 -15.19
C ASP A 96 -2.41 4.06 -13.76
N ALA A 97 -2.34 3.08 -12.85
CA ALA A 97 -2.64 3.31 -11.44
C ALA A 97 -1.64 4.28 -10.82
N LYS A 98 -2.12 5.08 -9.87
CA LYS A 98 -1.32 6.08 -9.19
C LYS A 98 -1.06 5.69 -7.74
N ILE A 99 0.15 6.00 -7.28
CA ILE A 99 0.54 5.79 -5.89
C ILE A 99 0.84 7.16 -5.27
N TYR A 100 0.21 7.43 -4.13
CA TYR A 100 0.34 8.71 -3.43
C TYR A 100 0.95 8.47 -2.05
N ALA A 101 2.08 9.11 -1.80
CA ALA A 101 2.73 9.09 -0.49
C ALA A 101 2.41 10.37 0.26
N TYR A 102 2.10 10.25 1.54
CA TYR A 102 1.72 11.35 2.42
C TYR A 102 2.62 11.39 3.63
N ASP A 103 2.85 12.59 4.16
CA ASP A 103 3.34 12.75 5.52
C ASP A 103 2.27 13.44 6.39
N LYS A 104 2.49 13.50 7.70
CA LYS A 104 1.54 14.12 8.61
C LYS A 104 1.43 15.63 8.45
N LYS A 105 2.40 16.27 7.82
CA LYS A 105 2.42 17.72 7.60
C LYS A 105 1.56 18.15 6.43
N GLY A 106 1.06 17.19 5.64
CA GLY A 106 0.23 17.47 4.48
C GLY A 106 0.98 17.45 3.15
N ASN A 107 2.25 17.08 3.14
CA ASN A 107 2.99 16.90 1.90
C ASN A 107 2.52 15.63 1.22
N ILE A 108 2.37 15.69 -0.10
CA ILE A 108 1.91 14.57 -0.92
C ILE A 108 2.84 14.46 -2.12
N LYS A 109 3.25 13.24 -2.44
CA LYS A 109 4.00 12.97 -3.66
C LYS A 109 3.32 11.86 -4.45
N GLU A 110 3.10 12.12 -5.74
CA GLU A 110 2.49 11.17 -6.65
C GLU A 110 3.57 10.41 -7.42
N TYR A 111 3.36 9.12 -7.60
CA TYR A 111 4.24 8.26 -8.39
C TYR A 111 3.43 7.47 -9.40
N ASP A 112 4.03 7.25 -10.57
CA ASP A 112 3.56 6.24 -11.50
C ASP A 112 4.09 4.88 -11.08
N LEU A 113 3.34 3.83 -11.38
CA LEU A 113 3.75 2.47 -11.06
C LEU A 113 5.11 2.13 -11.71
N ASN A 114 5.34 2.57 -12.94
CA ASN A 114 6.61 2.34 -13.64
C ASN A 114 7.82 2.97 -12.94
N GLU A 115 7.64 4.12 -12.28
CA GLU A 115 8.72 4.75 -11.52
C GLU A 115 9.13 3.90 -10.32
N LEU A 116 8.15 3.27 -9.67
CA LEU A 116 8.39 2.48 -8.46
C LEU A 116 8.82 1.05 -8.76
N CYS A 117 8.38 0.50 -9.89
CA CYS A 117 8.68 -0.88 -10.25
C CYS A 117 8.89 -1.01 -11.75
N PRO A 118 10.05 -0.52 -12.27
CA PRO A 118 10.30 -0.53 -13.72
C PRO A 118 10.54 -1.93 -14.30
N TYR A 119 11.00 -2.87 -13.48
CA TYR A 119 11.30 -4.24 -13.90
C TYR A 119 10.67 -5.24 -12.93
N PRO A 120 9.34 -5.36 -12.91
CA PRO A 120 8.69 -6.32 -12.02
C PRO A 120 8.98 -7.75 -12.47
N PHE A 121 8.87 -8.68 -11.53
CA PHE A 121 8.87 -10.08 -11.90
C PHE A 121 7.58 -10.40 -12.63
N GLU A 122 7.68 -10.83 -13.88
CA GLU A 122 6.55 -11.20 -14.72
C GLU A 122 6.86 -12.52 -15.41
N SER A 123 5.82 -13.33 -15.60
CA SER A 123 5.98 -14.56 -16.37
C SER A 123 4.64 -14.94 -16.99
N GLU A 124 4.60 -15.01 -18.33
CA GLU A 124 3.44 -15.48 -19.06
C GLU A 124 3.20 -16.97 -18.84
N ALA A 125 4.21 -17.71 -18.37
CA ALA A 125 4.09 -19.13 -18.10
C ALA A 125 3.42 -19.46 -16.76
N LEU A 126 3.23 -18.46 -15.90
CA LEU A 126 2.61 -18.64 -14.58
C LEU A 126 1.10 -18.27 -14.58
#